data_6121cdce067a4b8a2da4a3fc46ec5ee4
#
_entry.id   6121cdce067a4b8a2da4a3fc46ec5ee4
#
_cell.length_a   1.000
_cell.length_b   1.000
_cell.length_c   1.000
_cell.angle_alpha   90.00
_cell.angle_beta   90.00
_cell.angle_gamma   90.00
#
_symmetry.space_group_name_H-M   'P 1'
#
loop_
_entity.id
_entity.type
_entity.pdbx_description
1 polymer ?
#
loop_
_entity_poly.entity_id
_entity_poly.type
_entity_poly.pdbx_seq_one_letter_code
_entity_poly.pdbx_strand_id
1 'polypeptide(L)'
;MASNIYTAALMEHNAHPDYKYDLEGATDEHEGVNPSCGDELVLKLRVENGVIEEAAFTGHGCAVSQASADMMADLVTGETVEEARRLCGLFMKMVKGEQLTEDEKEDLDEAAQLESISHMPARVKCAELGWRTLTEMIGEE
;
A
#
# COMPACT_ATOMS: atom_id res chain seq x y z
N MET A 1 -11.90 -2.80 23.03
CA MET A 1 -12.78 -2.67 21.85
C MET A 1 -11.93 -2.66 20.59
N ALA A 2 -12.26 -3.53 19.66
CA ALA A 2 -11.52 -3.57 18.39
C ALA A 2 -11.79 -2.31 17.59
N SER A 3 -10.75 -1.71 17.06
CA SER A 3 -10.91 -0.57 16.18
C SER A 3 -11.49 -1.04 14.84
N ASN A 4 -12.37 -0.24 14.29
CA ASN A 4 -12.95 -0.52 12.99
C ASN A 4 -12.00 -0.04 11.90
N ILE A 5 -11.48 -0.96 11.09
CA ILE A 5 -10.60 -0.61 9.97
C ILE A 5 -11.38 -0.04 8.79
N TYR A 6 -12.69 -0.26 8.74
CA TYR A 6 -13.54 0.24 7.66
C TYR A 6 -13.93 1.70 7.92
N THR A 7 -12.93 2.56 7.96
CA THR A 7 -13.10 4.00 8.15
C THR A 7 -13.65 4.63 6.87
N ALA A 8 -14.11 5.88 6.99
CA ALA A 8 -14.55 6.62 5.81
C ALA A 8 -13.45 6.73 4.76
N ALA A 9 -12.21 6.94 5.21
CA ALA A 9 -11.06 7.03 4.28
C ALA A 9 -10.85 5.72 3.54
N LEU A 10 -10.88 4.59 4.26
CA LEU A 10 -10.70 3.28 3.61
C LEU A 10 -11.80 3.02 2.59
N MET A 11 -13.04 3.28 2.96
CA MET A 11 -14.19 3.06 2.07
C MET A 11 -14.10 3.95 0.83
N GLU A 12 -13.65 5.19 1.00
CA GLU A 12 -13.48 6.12 -0.13
C GLU A 12 -12.39 5.64 -1.09
N HIS A 13 -11.24 5.20 -0.56
CA HIS A 13 -10.15 4.68 -1.39
C HIS A 13 -10.58 3.43 -2.16
N ASN A 14 -11.45 2.60 -1.57
CA ASN A 14 -11.96 1.42 -2.25
C ASN A 14 -13.00 1.77 -3.32
N ALA A 15 -13.91 2.68 -3.01
CA ALA A 15 -15.01 3.03 -3.91
C ALA A 15 -14.58 3.95 -5.05
N HIS A 16 -13.67 4.88 -4.75
CA HIS A 16 -13.23 5.90 -5.71
C HIS A 16 -11.71 6.05 -5.70
N PRO A 17 -10.97 4.99 -6.07
CA PRO A 17 -9.52 5.04 -6.05
C PRO A 17 -8.97 5.97 -7.12
N ASP A 18 -8.02 6.81 -6.74
CA ASP A 18 -7.37 7.76 -7.64
C ASP A 18 -6.24 7.14 -8.44
N TYR A 19 -5.70 6.02 -7.96
CA TYR A 19 -4.50 5.40 -8.53
C TYR A 19 -4.75 4.04 -9.16
N LYS A 20 -6.03 3.67 -9.33
CA LYS A 20 -6.39 2.38 -9.93
C LYS A 20 -6.64 2.55 -11.42
N TYR A 21 -5.58 2.47 -12.20
CA TYR A 21 -5.64 2.55 -13.65
C TYR A 21 -4.38 1.93 -14.26
N ASP A 22 -4.41 1.66 -15.56
CA ASP A 22 -3.27 1.11 -16.26
C ASP A 22 -2.33 2.27 -16.65
N LEU A 23 -1.13 2.27 -16.07
CA LEU A 23 -0.17 3.35 -16.26
C LEU A 23 0.60 3.17 -17.56
N GLU A 24 0.43 4.11 -18.47
CA GLU A 24 1.20 4.15 -19.72
C GLU A 24 2.60 4.71 -19.43
N GLY A 25 3.60 4.19 -20.12
CA GLY A 25 4.98 4.65 -19.97
C GLY A 25 5.64 4.19 -18.66
N ALA A 26 5.15 3.10 -18.08
CA ALA A 26 5.74 2.54 -16.89
C ALA A 26 7.16 2.07 -17.17
N THR A 27 8.08 2.34 -16.22
CA THR A 27 9.45 1.83 -16.31
C THR A 27 9.57 0.49 -15.61
N ASP A 28 8.69 0.23 -14.65
CA ASP A 28 8.71 -0.99 -13.83
C ASP A 28 7.29 -1.50 -13.63
N GLU A 29 7.16 -2.81 -13.58
CA GLU A 29 5.87 -3.47 -13.43
C GLU A 29 6.07 -4.76 -12.64
N HIS A 30 5.14 -5.06 -11.73
CA HIS A 30 5.22 -6.30 -10.96
C HIS A 30 3.82 -6.74 -10.55
N GLU A 31 3.62 -8.06 -10.55
CA GLU A 31 2.36 -8.68 -10.19
C GLU A 31 2.42 -9.15 -8.74
N GLY A 32 1.34 -8.91 -8.00
CA GLY A 32 1.20 -9.38 -6.63
C GLY A 32 -0.07 -10.20 -6.48
N VAL A 33 0.01 -11.27 -5.69
CA VAL A 33 -1.12 -12.19 -5.48
C VAL A 33 -1.24 -12.54 -4.01
N ASN A 34 -2.46 -12.53 -3.50
CA ASN A 34 -2.79 -13.07 -2.20
C ASN A 34 -3.82 -14.18 -2.40
N PRO A 35 -3.38 -15.43 -2.57
CA PRO A 35 -4.30 -16.53 -2.90
C PRO A 35 -5.31 -16.85 -1.80
N SER A 36 -5.01 -16.51 -0.55
CA SER A 36 -5.92 -16.76 0.57
C SER A 36 -7.25 -16.04 0.43
N CYS A 37 -7.24 -14.84 -0.19
CA CYS A 37 -8.43 -14.01 -0.36
C CYS A 37 -8.79 -13.76 -1.82
N GLY A 38 -8.02 -14.31 -2.75
CA GLY A 38 -8.25 -14.08 -4.18
C GLY A 38 -7.89 -12.67 -4.64
N ASP A 39 -7.05 -11.97 -3.90
CA ASP A 39 -6.59 -10.63 -4.28
C ASP A 39 -5.48 -10.75 -5.32
N GLU A 40 -5.57 -9.95 -6.37
CA GLU A 40 -4.53 -9.86 -7.41
C GLU A 40 -4.35 -8.41 -7.81
N LEU A 41 -3.10 -8.00 -8.01
CA LEU A 41 -2.85 -6.68 -8.55
C LEU A 41 -1.61 -6.68 -9.42
N VAL A 42 -1.56 -5.72 -10.34
CA VAL A 42 -0.36 -5.40 -11.11
C VAL A 42 -0.01 -3.96 -10.75
N LEU A 43 1.17 -3.79 -10.18
CA LEU A 43 1.66 -2.46 -9.80
C LEU A 43 2.61 -1.98 -10.89
N LYS A 44 2.38 -0.77 -11.37
CA LYS A 44 3.23 -0.13 -12.37
C LYS A 44 3.77 1.17 -11.81
N LEU A 45 5.05 1.41 -12.03
CA LEU A 45 5.73 2.62 -11.60
C LEU A 45 6.39 3.29 -12.79
N ARG A 46 6.44 4.61 -12.75
CA ARG A 46 7.30 5.38 -13.62
C ARG A 46 8.35 6.01 -12.73
N VAL A 47 9.58 5.50 -12.82
CA VAL A 47 10.69 5.96 -11.98
C VAL A 47 11.69 6.70 -12.86
N GLU A 48 12.05 7.92 -12.46
CA GLU A 48 13.05 8.73 -13.15
C GLU A 48 13.96 9.39 -12.12
N ASN A 49 15.26 9.26 -12.33
CA ASN A 49 16.27 9.88 -11.45
C ASN A 49 16.07 9.52 -9.97
N GLY A 50 15.68 8.27 -9.70
CA GLY A 50 15.49 7.79 -8.32
C GLY A 50 14.21 8.27 -7.66
N VAL A 51 13.30 8.88 -8.42
CA VAL A 51 12.01 9.37 -7.90
C VAL A 51 10.87 8.61 -8.57
N ILE A 52 9.90 8.19 -7.76
CA ILE A 52 8.68 7.58 -8.27
C ILE A 52 7.77 8.72 -8.74
N GLU A 53 7.80 9.00 -10.04
CA GLU A 53 7.00 10.08 -10.62
C GLU A 53 5.52 9.74 -10.57
N GLU A 54 5.19 8.47 -10.74
CA GLU A 54 3.81 8.01 -10.71
C GLU A 54 3.76 6.53 -10.35
N ALA A 55 2.73 6.17 -9.57
CA ALA A 55 2.45 4.77 -9.21
C ALA A 55 0.97 4.52 -9.46
N ALA A 56 0.64 3.39 -10.07
CA ALA A 56 -0.75 3.03 -10.32
C ALA A 56 -0.87 1.51 -10.31
N PHE A 57 -2.07 1.02 -10.05
CA PHE A 57 -2.30 -0.41 -10.03
C PHE A 57 -3.61 -0.78 -10.73
N THR A 58 -3.67 -2.02 -11.16
CA THR A 58 -4.90 -2.63 -11.66
C THR A 58 -5.09 -3.96 -10.92
N GLY A 59 -6.26 -4.55 -11.04
CA GLY A 59 -6.53 -5.83 -10.44
C GLY A 59 -7.85 -5.84 -9.69
N HIS A 60 -8.01 -6.85 -8.84
CA HIS A 60 -9.23 -7.02 -8.07
C HIS A 60 -8.92 -7.65 -6.72
N GLY A 61 -9.81 -7.49 -5.77
CA GLY A 61 -9.64 -8.04 -4.44
C GLY A 61 -10.64 -7.44 -3.47
N CYS A 62 -10.43 -7.72 -2.19
CA CYS A 62 -11.31 -7.21 -1.15
C CYS A 62 -11.10 -5.70 -0.93
N ALA A 63 -12.04 -5.09 -0.22
CA ALA A 63 -11.97 -3.65 0.07
C ALA A 63 -10.65 -3.25 0.73
N VAL A 64 -10.14 -4.08 1.63
CA VAL A 64 -8.89 -3.79 2.35
C VAL A 64 -7.70 -3.78 1.39
N SER A 65 -7.57 -4.79 0.52
CA SER A 65 -6.43 -4.86 -0.40
C SER A 65 -6.46 -3.71 -1.39
N GLN A 66 -7.63 -3.37 -1.91
CA GLN A 66 -7.76 -2.31 -2.92
C GLN A 66 -7.54 -0.92 -2.31
N ALA A 67 -8.15 -0.67 -1.15
CA ALA A 67 -7.97 0.62 -0.47
C ALA A 67 -6.51 0.82 -0.02
N SER A 68 -5.90 -0.23 0.52
CA SER A 68 -4.51 -0.15 0.98
C SER A 68 -3.57 0.13 -0.19
N ALA A 69 -3.79 -0.51 -1.35
CA ALA A 69 -2.99 -0.26 -2.55
C ALA A 69 -3.13 1.17 -3.03
N ASP A 70 -4.34 1.72 -2.99
CA ASP A 70 -4.58 3.10 -3.40
C ASP A 70 -3.89 4.09 -2.44
N MET A 71 -4.00 3.84 -1.13
CA MET A 71 -3.31 4.65 -0.12
C MET A 71 -1.79 4.61 -0.32
N MET A 72 -1.24 3.43 -0.63
CA MET A 72 0.18 3.27 -0.89
C MET A 72 0.61 4.08 -2.12
N ALA A 73 -0.13 3.96 -3.22
CA ALA A 73 0.19 4.67 -4.46
C ALA A 73 0.16 6.19 -4.23
N ASP A 74 -0.84 6.67 -3.48
CA ASP A 74 -0.93 8.09 -3.12
C ASP A 74 0.29 8.55 -2.34
N LEU A 75 0.70 7.74 -1.36
CA LEU A 75 1.78 8.09 -0.45
C LEU A 75 3.14 8.14 -1.15
N VAL A 76 3.41 7.21 -2.07
CA VAL A 76 4.73 7.08 -2.69
C VAL A 76 4.90 7.88 -3.98
N THR A 77 3.82 8.35 -4.58
CA THR A 77 3.89 9.18 -5.78
C THR A 77 4.60 10.50 -5.45
N GLY A 78 5.66 10.80 -6.17
CA GLY A 78 6.46 11.98 -5.95
C GLY A 78 7.61 11.78 -4.95
N GLU A 79 7.71 10.61 -4.35
CA GLU A 79 8.75 10.33 -3.36
C GLU A 79 9.96 9.63 -4.00
N THR A 80 11.12 9.75 -3.35
CA THR A 80 12.29 9.00 -3.78
C THR A 80 12.08 7.51 -3.51
N VAL A 81 12.78 6.68 -4.26
CA VAL A 81 12.75 5.23 -4.04
C VAL A 81 13.18 4.89 -2.60
N GLU A 82 14.16 5.61 -2.06
CA GLU A 82 14.62 5.40 -0.68
C GLU A 82 13.53 5.71 0.34
N GLU A 83 12.81 6.81 0.14
CA GLU A 83 11.71 7.18 1.04
C GLU A 83 10.57 6.17 0.92
N ALA A 84 10.27 5.71 -0.29
CA ALA A 84 9.24 4.68 -0.48
C ALA A 84 9.60 3.39 0.25
N ARG A 85 10.89 3.00 0.24
CA ARG A 85 11.36 1.83 0.99
C ARG A 85 11.12 2.00 2.49
N ARG A 86 11.43 3.18 3.00
CA ARG A 86 11.22 3.48 4.42
C ARG A 86 9.74 3.39 4.79
N LEU A 87 8.88 3.98 3.98
CA LEU A 87 7.44 3.97 4.22
C LEU A 87 6.87 2.55 4.16
N CYS A 88 7.31 1.73 3.21
CA CYS A 88 6.91 0.33 3.14
C CYS A 88 7.32 -0.43 4.40
N GLY A 89 8.55 -0.20 4.88
CA GLY A 89 9.04 -0.82 6.10
C GLY A 89 8.21 -0.45 7.32
N LEU A 90 7.83 0.83 7.44
CA LEU A 90 7.00 1.30 8.53
C LEU A 90 5.61 0.65 8.48
N PHE A 91 5.00 0.61 7.30
CA PHE A 91 3.68 0.01 7.14
C PHE A 91 3.70 -1.48 7.51
N MET A 92 4.70 -2.21 7.04
CA MET A 92 4.81 -3.64 7.32
C MET A 92 4.98 -3.91 8.81
N LYS A 93 5.77 -3.09 9.51
CA LYS A 93 5.91 -3.19 10.97
C LYS A 93 4.59 -2.95 11.67
N MET A 94 3.89 -1.92 11.26
CA MET A 94 2.62 -1.52 11.87
C MET A 94 1.58 -2.62 11.79
N VAL A 95 1.39 -3.20 10.60
CA VAL A 95 0.36 -4.22 10.41
C VAL A 95 0.73 -5.56 11.07
N LYS A 96 1.99 -5.74 11.45
CA LYS A 96 2.43 -6.90 12.21
C LYS A 96 2.32 -6.68 13.72
N GLY A 97 1.86 -5.52 14.14
CA GLY A 97 1.65 -5.20 15.55
C GLY A 97 2.80 -4.51 16.24
N GLU A 98 3.84 -4.13 15.52
CA GLU A 98 4.95 -3.37 16.12
C GLU A 98 4.52 -1.92 16.29
N GLN A 99 4.98 -1.33 17.39
CA GLN A 99 4.60 0.03 17.73
C GLN A 99 5.42 1.05 16.94
N LEU A 100 4.73 2.00 16.32
CA LEU A 100 5.38 3.13 15.64
C LEU A 100 5.30 4.38 16.52
N THR A 101 6.23 5.30 16.31
CA THR A 101 6.16 6.60 16.95
C THR A 101 5.07 7.44 16.28
N GLU A 102 4.66 8.52 16.93
CA GLU A 102 3.66 9.42 16.36
C GLU A 102 4.14 10.03 15.04
N ASP A 103 5.42 10.39 14.96
CA ASP A 103 6.01 10.93 13.73
C ASP A 103 5.97 9.91 12.59
N GLU A 104 6.26 8.65 12.90
CA GLU A 104 6.20 7.57 11.91
C GLU A 104 4.78 7.35 11.39
N LYS A 105 3.79 7.44 12.29
CA LYS A 105 2.38 7.32 11.89
C LYS A 105 1.95 8.49 11.01
N GLU A 106 2.41 9.69 11.32
CA GLU A 106 2.13 10.87 10.50
C GLU A 106 2.71 10.70 9.10
N ASP A 107 3.90 10.11 8.99
CA ASP A 107 4.53 9.86 7.70
C ASP A 107 3.71 8.88 6.85
N LEU A 108 3.00 7.94 7.48
CA LEU A 108 2.12 7.01 6.77
C LEU A 108 0.78 7.65 6.38
N ASP A 109 0.47 8.82 6.93
CA ASP A 109 -0.75 9.56 6.65
C ASP A 109 -1.98 8.66 6.84
N GLU A 110 -2.90 8.62 5.88
CA GLU A 110 -4.12 7.81 5.98
C GLU A 110 -3.85 6.32 6.18
N ALA A 111 -2.73 5.81 5.67
CA ALA A 111 -2.39 4.41 5.83
C ALA A 111 -2.22 4.01 7.30
N ALA A 112 -1.92 4.98 8.18
CA ALA A 112 -1.81 4.71 9.61
C ALA A 112 -3.15 4.25 10.22
N GLN A 113 -4.26 4.52 9.56
CA GLN A 113 -5.59 4.08 10.01
C GLN A 113 -5.73 2.56 9.96
N LEU A 114 -4.82 1.86 9.27
CA LEU A 114 -4.82 0.41 9.21
C LEU A 114 -4.06 -0.24 10.38
N GLU A 115 -3.65 0.54 11.37
CA GLU A 115 -2.89 0.06 12.51
C GLU A 115 -3.55 -1.13 13.21
N SER A 116 -4.85 -1.09 13.40
CA SER A 116 -5.57 -2.15 14.10
C SER A 116 -5.70 -3.46 13.32
N ILE A 117 -5.27 -3.46 12.05
CA ILE A 117 -5.35 -4.67 11.21
C ILE A 117 -4.49 -5.81 11.79
N SER A 118 -3.49 -5.47 12.62
CA SER A 118 -2.65 -6.47 13.27
C SER A 118 -3.45 -7.45 14.13
N HIS A 119 -4.65 -7.06 14.57
CA HIS A 119 -5.55 -7.90 15.33
C HIS A 119 -6.44 -8.78 14.46
N MET A 120 -6.27 -8.70 13.14
CA MET A 120 -7.08 -9.41 12.16
C MET A 120 -6.16 -10.16 11.19
N PRO A 121 -5.54 -11.28 11.63
CA PRO A 121 -4.50 -11.95 10.82
C PRO A 121 -4.90 -12.24 9.36
N ALA A 122 -6.16 -12.59 9.13
CA ALA A 122 -6.62 -12.87 7.78
C ALA A 122 -6.58 -11.63 6.87
N ARG A 123 -6.67 -10.44 7.47
CA ARG A 123 -6.67 -9.18 6.71
C ARG A 123 -5.28 -8.56 6.57
N VAL A 124 -4.32 -8.99 7.39
CA VAL A 124 -2.94 -8.48 7.30
C VAL A 124 -2.39 -8.71 5.90
N LYS A 125 -2.56 -9.91 5.36
CA LYS A 125 -2.08 -10.23 4.02
C LYS A 125 -2.75 -9.40 2.93
N CYS A 126 -4.04 -9.08 3.12
CA CYS A 126 -4.76 -8.21 2.19
C CYS A 126 -4.16 -6.80 2.22
N ALA A 127 -3.96 -6.26 3.41
CA ALA A 127 -3.42 -4.91 3.59
C ALA A 127 -1.99 -4.81 3.07
N GLU A 128 -1.19 -5.85 3.23
CA GLU A 128 0.21 -5.86 2.82
C GLU A 128 0.42 -5.98 1.31
N LEU A 129 -0.55 -6.47 0.57
CA LEU A 129 -0.32 -6.90 -0.81
C LEU A 129 0.36 -5.84 -1.68
N GLY A 130 -0.19 -4.65 -1.74
CA GLY A 130 0.40 -3.56 -2.54
C GLY A 130 1.78 -3.17 -2.05
N TRP A 131 1.93 -3.06 -0.73
CA TRP A 131 3.20 -2.67 -0.10
C TRP A 131 4.29 -3.72 -0.31
N ARG A 132 3.93 -5.00 -0.20
CA ARG A 132 4.87 -6.08 -0.44
C ARG A 132 5.28 -6.12 -1.90
N THR A 133 4.33 -5.93 -2.82
CA THR A 133 4.61 -5.89 -4.25
C THR A 133 5.59 -4.76 -4.58
N LEU A 134 5.36 -3.58 -4.00
CA LEU A 134 6.26 -2.45 -4.18
C LEU A 134 7.65 -2.77 -3.62
N THR A 135 7.72 -3.37 -2.44
CA THR A 135 8.99 -3.76 -1.83
C THR A 135 9.77 -4.72 -2.73
N GLU A 136 9.08 -5.66 -3.37
CA GLU A 136 9.74 -6.59 -4.31
C GLU A 136 10.32 -5.87 -5.53
N MET A 137 9.71 -4.75 -5.92
CA MET A 137 10.18 -3.96 -7.06
C MET A 137 11.37 -3.08 -6.72
N ILE A 138 11.36 -2.44 -5.55
CA ILE A 138 12.37 -1.42 -5.19
C ILE A 138 13.36 -1.88 -4.12
N GLY A 139 13.10 -3.03 -3.52
CA GLY A 139 13.95 -3.59 -2.47
C GLY A 139 13.57 -3.09 -1.08
N GLU A 140 14.20 -3.68 -0.07
CA GLU A 140 14.00 -3.31 1.32
C GLU A 140 15.04 -2.26 1.74
N GLU A 141 14.68 -1.51 2.76
CA GLU A 141 15.57 -0.51 3.37
C GLU A 141 16.79 -1.14 4.01
#